data_54e61d3d4275542dfc48f65d9907d043
#
_entry.id   54e61d3d4275542dfc48f65d9907d043
#
_cell.length_a   1.000
_cell.length_b   1.000
_cell.length_c   1.000
_cell.angle_alpha   90.00
_cell.angle_beta   90.00
_cell.angle_gamma   90.00
#
_symmetry.space_group_name_H-M   'P 1'
#
loop_
_entity.id
_entity.type
_entity.pdbx_description
1 polymer ?
#
loop_
_entity_poly.entity_id
_entity_poly.type
_entity_poly.pdbx_seq_one_letter_code
_entity_poly.pdbx_strand_id
1 'polypeptide(L)'
;EYAYSLGHFKSDNCEADDVVSIWAQEALDAKEHFVIAHIDKDIDMVEGWHYNFNKETVYYICEDQGYYKMCIQMLTGDSTDSIQGLVGIGPKKAEKLLSLCYGKDKMLAKVQEAWQKAHPEDWKERLETCWNLIYMRRDWDSFHRLTIEETLNDSV
;
A
#
# COMPACT_ATOMS: atom_id res chain seq x y z
N GLU A 1 10.61 11.64 -26.01
CA GLU A 1 11.22 10.77 -27.05
C GLU A 1 12.53 10.14 -26.59
N TYR A 2 13.49 10.93 -26.06
CA TYR A 2 14.78 10.37 -25.60
C TYR A 2 14.64 9.30 -24.52
N ALA A 3 13.76 9.50 -23.53
CA ALA A 3 13.50 8.52 -22.49
C ALA A 3 13.00 7.17 -23.06
N TYR A 4 12.08 7.20 -24.03
CA TYR A 4 11.59 5.97 -24.69
C TYR A 4 12.71 5.21 -25.43
N SER A 5 13.67 5.92 -26.02
CA SER A 5 14.83 5.27 -26.67
C SER A 5 15.72 4.48 -25.70
N LEU A 6 15.61 4.74 -24.40
CA LEU A 6 16.28 4.05 -23.31
C LEU A 6 15.41 2.97 -22.64
N GLY A 7 14.25 2.62 -23.22
CA GLY A 7 13.35 1.61 -22.69
C GLY A 7 12.44 2.09 -21.56
N HIS A 8 12.21 3.39 -21.44
CA HIS A 8 11.25 3.89 -20.45
C HIS A 8 9.81 3.58 -20.86
N PHE A 9 9.01 3.20 -19.90
CA PHE A 9 7.58 3.00 -20.05
C PHE A 9 6.80 4.22 -19.54
N LYS A 10 5.75 4.61 -20.26
CA LYS A 10 4.77 5.60 -19.82
C LYS A 10 3.39 4.97 -19.84
N SER A 11 2.73 4.96 -18.71
CA SER A 11 1.33 4.58 -18.61
C SER A 11 0.45 5.81 -18.86
N ASP A 12 -0.62 5.64 -19.65
CA ASP A 12 -1.60 6.72 -19.89
C ASP A 12 -2.79 6.65 -18.91
N ASN A 13 -2.96 5.52 -18.17
CA ASN A 13 -4.17 5.25 -17.38
C ASN A 13 -3.91 4.83 -15.92
N CYS A 14 -2.67 4.79 -15.46
CA CYS A 14 -2.34 4.49 -14.06
C CYS A 14 -1.07 5.25 -13.64
N GLU A 15 -0.91 5.41 -12.35
CA GLU A 15 0.25 6.05 -11.76
C GLU A 15 1.51 5.17 -11.92
N ALA A 16 2.69 5.77 -11.82
CA ALA A 16 3.94 5.04 -11.96
C ALA A 16 4.10 3.94 -10.89
N ASP A 17 3.61 4.21 -9.68
CA ASP A 17 3.67 3.30 -8.55
C ASP A 17 2.77 2.07 -8.76
N ASP A 18 1.59 2.27 -9.37
CA ASP A 18 0.72 1.18 -9.80
C ASP A 18 1.43 0.27 -10.81
N VAL A 19 2.10 0.86 -11.81
CA VAL A 19 2.85 0.08 -12.81
C VAL A 19 3.94 -0.75 -12.16
N VAL A 20 4.71 -0.15 -11.24
CA VAL A 20 5.78 -0.85 -10.50
C VAL A 20 5.18 -1.99 -9.68
N SER A 21 4.07 -1.74 -8.99
CA SER A 21 3.37 -2.72 -8.17
C SER A 21 2.83 -3.90 -9.00
N ILE A 22 2.22 -3.62 -10.17
CA ILE A 22 1.70 -4.64 -11.09
C ILE A 22 2.85 -5.51 -11.62
N TRP A 23 3.92 -4.90 -12.13
CA TRP A 23 5.09 -5.64 -12.62
C TRP A 23 5.77 -6.48 -11.54
N ALA A 24 5.85 -5.97 -10.31
CA ALA A 24 6.36 -6.74 -9.18
C ALA A 24 5.47 -7.96 -8.90
N GLN A 25 4.14 -7.80 -8.93
CA GLN A 25 3.21 -8.91 -8.75
C GLN A 25 3.33 -9.95 -9.87
N GLU A 26 3.37 -9.51 -11.12
CA GLU A 26 3.58 -10.41 -12.28
C GLU A 26 4.88 -11.22 -12.14
N ALA A 27 5.97 -10.57 -11.72
CA ALA A 27 7.26 -11.25 -11.51
C ALA A 27 7.22 -12.24 -10.34
N LEU A 28 6.53 -11.90 -9.23
CA LEU A 28 6.30 -12.82 -8.11
C LEU A 28 5.52 -14.06 -8.54
N ASP A 29 4.44 -13.87 -9.29
CA ASP A 29 3.59 -14.96 -9.79
C ASP A 29 4.36 -15.87 -10.76
N ALA A 30 5.21 -15.28 -11.60
CA ALA A 30 6.11 -15.99 -12.50
C ALA A 30 7.35 -16.60 -11.81
N LYS A 31 7.56 -16.33 -10.52
CA LYS A 31 8.75 -16.71 -9.74
C LYS A 31 10.06 -16.20 -10.35
N GLU A 32 10.00 -15.02 -10.91
CA GLU A 32 11.15 -14.34 -11.49
C GLU A 32 11.92 -13.54 -10.45
N HIS A 33 13.23 -13.36 -10.70
CA HIS A 33 14.05 -12.49 -9.85
C HIS A 33 13.97 -11.05 -10.35
N PHE A 34 13.66 -10.14 -9.47
CA PHE A 34 13.60 -8.71 -9.76
C PHE A 34 14.09 -7.86 -8.58
N VAL A 35 14.41 -6.61 -8.85
CA VAL A 35 14.75 -5.60 -7.86
C VAL A 35 14.05 -4.31 -8.24
N ILE A 36 13.35 -3.70 -7.31
CA ILE A 36 12.71 -2.40 -7.47
C ILE A 36 13.72 -1.32 -7.05
N ALA A 37 14.19 -0.53 -7.99
CA ALA A 37 15.10 0.58 -7.72
C ALA A 37 14.30 1.88 -7.55
N HIS A 38 14.28 2.45 -6.35
CA HIS A 38 13.47 3.63 -6.03
C HIS A 38 14.06 4.44 -4.88
N ILE A 39 13.47 5.62 -4.65
CA ILE A 39 13.70 6.47 -3.48
C ILE A 39 12.41 6.80 -2.75
N ASP A 40 11.26 6.44 -3.34
CA ASP A 40 9.96 6.69 -2.78
C ASP A 40 9.64 5.73 -1.64
N LYS A 41 9.24 6.30 -0.49
CA LYS A 41 8.89 5.52 0.70
C LYS A 41 7.64 4.64 0.49
N ASP A 42 6.73 5.04 -0.40
CA ASP A 42 5.44 4.37 -0.56
C ASP A 42 5.58 3.08 -1.36
N ILE A 43 6.56 3.00 -2.25
CA ILE A 43 6.93 1.76 -2.93
C ILE A 43 7.35 0.63 -1.95
N ASP A 44 7.75 0.95 -0.71
CA ASP A 44 7.98 -0.08 0.32
C ASP A 44 6.68 -0.83 0.76
N MET A 45 5.52 -0.55 0.20
CA MET A 45 4.30 -1.36 0.35
C MET A 45 4.27 -2.54 -0.63
N VAL A 46 5.18 -2.58 -1.60
CA VAL A 46 5.27 -3.62 -2.62
C VAL A 46 6.23 -4.71 -2.14
N GLU A 47 5.82 -5.98 -2.25
CA GLU A 47 6.68 -7.12 -1.93
C GLU A 47 7.82 -7.25 -2.95
N GLY A 48 9.02 -7.58 -2.48
CA GLY A 48 10.17 -7.86 -3.34
C GLY A 48 11.50 -7.35 -2.79
N TRP A 49 12.54 -7.48 -3.61
CA TRP A 49 13.82 -6.85 -3.35
C TRP A 49 13.80 -5.39 -3.78
N HIS A 50 14.31 -4.52 -2.92
CA HIS A 50 14.38 -3.08 -3.11
C HIS A 50 15.83 -2.59 -3.12
N TYR A 51 16.11 -1.62 -3.97
CA TYR A 51 17.35 -0.85 -3.97
C TYR A 51 17.05 0.64 -3.84
N ASN A 52 17.34 1.20 -2.67
CA ASN A 52 17.27 2.64 -2.49
C ASN A 52 18.58 3.28 -2.95
N PHE A 53 18.55 3.91 -4.13
CA PHE A 53 19.78 4.44 -4.74
C PHE A 53 20.28 5.74 -4.10
N ASN A 54 19.49 6.44 -3.27
CA ASN A 54 19.97 7.57 -2.46
C ASN A 54 20.75 7.11 -1.22
N LYS A 55 20.33 5.97 -0.63
CA LYS A 55 20.96 5.42 0.57
C LYS A 55 21.97 4.32 0.23
N GLU A 56 22.02 3.91 -1.02
CA GLU A 56 22.82 2.77 -1.52
C GLU A 56 22.57 1.48 -0.73
N THR A 57 21.31 1.22 -0.36
CA THR A 57 20.91 0.08 0.45
C THR A 57 20.02 -0.88 -0.33
N VAL A 58 20.28 -2.18 -0.16
CA VAL A 58 19.44 -3.27 -0.66
C VAL A 58 18.72 -3.91 0.51
N TYR A 59 17.41 -4.18 0.38
CA TYR A 59 16.59 -4.82 1.40
C TYR A 59 15.42 -5.56 0.78
N TYR A 60 14.82 -6.47 1.53
CA TYR A 60 13.65 -7.21 1.09
C TYR A 60 12.43 -6.79 1.93
N ILE A 61 11.32 -6.58 1.27
CA ILE A 61 10.00 -6.35 1.89
C ILE A 61 9.17 -7.61 1.63
N CYS A 62 8.70 -8.27 2.68
CA CYS A 62 7.71 -9.33 2.54
C CYS A 62 6.29 -8.75 2.52
N GLU A 63 5.34 -9.55 2.05
CA GLU A 63 3.95 -9.15 1.91
C GLU A 63 3.35 -8.55 3.19
N ASP A 64 3.59 -9.18 4.35
CA ASP A 64 3.11 -8.68 5.66
C ASP A 64 3.71 -7.33 6.04
N GLN A 65 4.97 -7.08 5.68
CA GLN A 65 5.62 -5.79 5.96
C GLN A 65 5.04 -4.67 5.08
N GLY A 66 4.81 -4.96 3.80
CA GLY A 66 4.15 -4.03 2.88
C GLY A 66 2.73 -3.70 3.35
N TYR A 67 1.98 -4.73 3.73
CA TYR A 67 0.61 -4.57 4.26
C TYR A 67 0.58 -3.80 5.59
N TYR A 68 1.52 -4.07 6.50
CA TYR A 68 1.67 -3.32 7.74
C TYR A 68 1.90 -1.83 7.48
N LYS A 69 2.76 -1.50 6.52
CA LYS A 69 3.04 -0.12 6.14
C LYS A 69 1.80 0.58 5.58
N MET A 70 1.03 -0.11 4.72
CA MET A 70 -0.25 0.38 4.23
C MET A 70 -1.23 0.65 5.38
N CYS A 71 -1.34 -0.26 6.36
CA CYS A 71 -2.19 -0.06 7.54
C CYS A 71 -1.75 1.14 8.40
N ILE A 72 -0.45 1.36 8.55
CA ILE A 72 0.08 2.57 9.21
C ILE A 72 -0.39 3.82 8.46
N GLN A 73 -0.27 3.84 7.13
CA GLN A 73 -0.65 5.00 6.32
C GLN A 73 -2.17 5.22 6.33
N MET A 74 -3.00 4.18 6.32
CA MET A 74 -4.44 4.31 6.52
C MET A 74 -4.81 4.95 7.87
N LEU A 75 -4.03 4.73 8.92
CA LEU A 75 -4.25 5.35 10.23
C LEU A 75 -3.72 6.78 10.30
N THR A 76 -2.59 7.06 9.68
CA THR A 76 -1.89 8.36 9.77
C THR A 76 -2.27 9.34 8.67
N GLY A 77 -2.75 8.82 7.53
CA GLY A 77 -2.84 9.57 6.29
C GLY A 77 -1.48 9.85 5.64
N ASP A 78 -1.51 10.57 4.54
CA ASP A 78 -0.32 11.13 3.90
C ASP A 78 -0.55 12.62 3.57
N SER A 79 0.23 13.48 4.22
CA SER A 79 0.12 14.92 4.03
C SER A 79 0.66 15.40 2.67
N THR A 80 1.55 14.62 2.04
CA THR A 80 2.12 14.94 0.73
C THR A 80 1.04 14.82 -0.34
N ASP A 81 0.24 13.76 -0.26
CA ASP A 81 -0.83 13.45 -1.22
C ASP A 81 -2.21 13.95 -0.76
N SER A 82 -2.24 14.73 0.34
CA SER A 82 -3.48 15.25 0.92
C SER A 82 -4.46 14.15 1.36
N ILE A 83 -3.96 12.96 1.70
CA ILE A 83 -4.77 11.84 2.20
C ILE A 83 -4.96 12.02 3.71
N GLN A 84 -6.21 12.12 4.13
CA GLN A 84 -6.55 12.30 5.54
C GLN A 84 -6.53 10.96 6.28
N GLY A 85 -5.75 10.89 7.36
CA GLY A 85 -5.83 9.83 8.35
C GLY A 85 -6.70 10.22 9.55
N LEU A 86 -6.59 9.45 10.62
CA LEU A 86 -7.33 9.69 11.86
C LEU A 86 -6.71 10.83 12.68
N VAL A 87 -7.54 11.78 13.10
CA VAL A 87 -7.10 12.94 13.89
C VAL A 87 -6.41 12.49 15.18
N GLY A 88 -5.18 12.98 15.40
CA GLY A 88 -4.41 12.67 16.59
C GLY A 88 -3.74 11.30 16.60
N ILE A 89 -3.77 10.55 15.49
CA ILE A 89 -3.03 9.31 15.28
C ILE A 89 -1.86 9.60 14.34
N GLY A 90 -0.68 9.83 14.92
CA GLY A 90 0.57 9.88 14.18
C GLY A 90 1.29 8.52 14.17
N PRO A 91 2.45 8.39 13.48
CA PRO A 91 3.16 7.13 13.28
C PRO A 91 3.36 6.31 14.55
N LYS A 92 3.85 6.91 15.63
CA LYS A 92 4.08 6.20 16.91
C LYS A 92 2.82 5.60 17.52
N LYS A 93 1.66 6.27 17.36
CA LYS A 93 0.38 5.73 17.85
C LYS A 93 -0.14 4.63 16.95
N ALA A 94 0.00 4.78 15.64
CA ALA A 94 -0.38 3.77 14.66
C ALA A 94 0.44 2.48 14.87
N GLU A 95 1.77 2.59 14.99
CA GLU A 95 2.67 1.47 15.33
C GLU A 95 2.25 0.78 16.63
N LYS A 96 1.93 1.55 17.68
CA LYS A 96 1.44 0.99 18.95
C LYS A 96 0.11 0.27 18.79
N LEU A 97 -0.81 0.77 17.97
CA LEU A 97 -2.10 0.13 17.70
C LEU A 97 -1.92 -1.22 17.01
N LEU A 98 -0.97 -1.33 16.09
CA LEU A 98 -0.72 -2.52 15.30
C LEU A 98 0.32 -3.47 15.90
N SER A 99 0.99 -3.09 17.00
CA SER A 99 2.14 -3.82 17.56
C SER A 99 1.86 -5.26 17.97
N LEU A 100 0.60 -5.63 18.22
CA LEU A 100 0.17 -6.99 18.59
C LEU A 100 -0.68 -7.65 17.50
N CYS A 101 -0.78 -7.02 16.32
CA CYS A 101 -1.55 -7.55 15.21
C CYS A 101 -0.61 -8.37 14.30
N TYR A 102 -0.75 -9.69 14.34
CA TYR A 102 0.00 -10.60 13.46
C TYR A 102 -0.93 -11.08 12.35
N GLY A 103 -0.50 -10.87 11.09
CA GLY A 103 -1.26 -11.20 9.89
C GLY A 103 -2.23 -10.09 9.45
N LYS A 104 -2.53 -10.08 8.16
CA LYS A 104 -3.28 -9.01 7.47
C LYS A 104 -4.66 -8.77 8.07
N ASP A 105 -5.40 -9.84 8.37
CA ASP A 105 -6.78 -9.74 8.90
C ASP A 105 -6.84 -9.01 10.23
N LYS A 106 -5.89 -9.30 11.14
CA LYS A 106 -5.83 -8.64 12.45
C LYS A 106 -5.42 -7.18 12.32
N MET A 107 -4.50 -6.87 11.39
CA MET A 107 -4.10 -5.49 11.12
C MET A 107 -5.28 -4.70 10.58
N LEU A 108 -5.99 -5.23 9.57
CA LEU A 108 -7.16 -4.59 8.98
C LEU A 108 -8.30 -4.42 10.00
N ALA A 109 -8.61 -5.45 10.77
CA ALA A 109 -9.63 -5.36 11.82
C ALA A 109 -9.31 -4.24 12.83
N LYS A 110 -8.02 -4.06 13.15
CA LYS A 110 -7.60 -3.00 14.06
C LYS A 110 -7.71 -1.61 13.44
N VAL A 111 -7.41 -1.49 12.15
CA VAL A 111 -7.62 -0.24 11.39
C VAL A 111 -9.12 0.10 11.38
N GLN A 112 -9.98 -0.85 11.06
CA GLN A 112 -11.44 -0.68 11.03
C GLN A 112 -11.98 -0.26 12.39
N GLU A 113 -11.56 -0.91 13.49
CA GLU A 113 -11.94 -0.52 14.87
C GLU A 113 -11.59 0.94 15.16
N ALA A 114 -10.39 1.36 14.76
CA ALA A 114 -9.92 2.73 14.98
C ALA A 114 -10.74 3.75 14.19
N TRP A 115 -11.06 3.46 12.92
CA TRP A 115 -11.90 4.30 12.08
C TRP A 115 -13.33 4.36 12.57
N GLN A 116 -13.92 3.21 12.94
CA GLN A 116 -15.28 3.14 13.49
C GLN A 116 -15.40 3.95 14.77
N LYS A 117 -14.39 3.90 15.64
CA LYS A 117 -14.37 4.69 16.88
C LYS A 117 -14.28 6.20 16.62
N ALA A 118 -13.53 6.61 15.60
CA ALA A 118 -13.31 8.01 15.26
C ALA A 118 -14.49 8.62 14.48
N HIS A 119 -15.15 7.81 13.64
CA HIS A 119 -16.21 8.21 12.71
C HIS A 119 -17.39 7.23 12.75
N PRO A 120 -18.16 7.13 13.85
CA PRO A 120 -19.18 6.07 14.01
C PRO A 120 -20.22 6.01 12.90
N GLU A 121 -20.54 7.14 12.28
CA GLU A 121 -21.63 7.26 11.30
C GLU A 121 -21.20 6.89 9.87
N ASP A 122 -19.97 7.25 9.48
CA ASP A 122 -19.51 7.19 8.08
C ASP A 122 -18.12 6.54 7.92
N TRP A 123 -17.65 5.78 8.92
CA TRP A 123 -16.30 5.19 8.93
C TRP A 123 -16.00 4.29 7.74
N LYS A 124 -17.00 3.53 7.25
CA LYS A 124 -16.80 2.62 6.11
C LYS A 124 -16.44 3.39 4.85
N GLU A 125 -17.26 4.39 4.50
CA GLU A 125 -17.04 5.22 3.31
C GLU A 125 -15.69 5.96 3.36
N ARG A 126 -15.35 6.51 4.54
CA ARG A 126 -14.08 7.21 4.75
C ARG A 126 -12.88 6.26 4.66
N LEU A 127 -12.97 5.10 5.29
CA LEU A 127 -11.89 4.11 5.25
C LEU A 127 -11.74 3.55 3.85
N GLU A 128 -12.83 3.25 3.14
CA GLU A 128 -12.80 2.81 1.74
C GLU A 128 -12.15 3.87 0.84
N THR A 129 -12.50 5.14 1.02
CA THR A 129 -11.86 6.25 0.30
C THR A 129 -10.37 6.29 0.58
N CYS A 130 -9.97 6.21 1.86
CA CYS A 130 -8.57 6.20 2.27
C CYS A 130 -7.81 5.00 1.68
N TRP A 131 -8.41 3.80 1.76
CA TRP A 131 -7.86 2.59 1.15
C TRP A 131 -7.62 2.75 -0.36
N ASN A 132 -8.63 3.22 -1.08
CA ASN A 132 -8.56 3.39 -2.53
C ASN A 132 -7.51 4.42 -2.99
N LEU A 133 -7.14 5.36 -2.12
CA LEU A 133 -6.09 6.35 -2.38
C LEU A 133 -4.68 5.84 -2.04
N ILE A 134 -4.57 4.85 -1.14
CA ILE A 134 -3.28 4.33 -0.66
C ILE A 134 -2.91 3.02 -1.36
N TYR A 135 -3.91 2.19 -1.67
CA TYR A 135 -3.68 0.86 -2.23
C TYR A 135 -3.15 0.92 -3.65
N MET A 136 -1.96 0.40 -3.87
CA MET A 136 -1.37 0.23 -5.20
C MET A 136 -1.96 -1.00 -5.89
N ARG A 137 -2.30 -0.87 -7.17
CA ARG A 137 -2.86 -1.95 -7.99
C ARG A 137 -1.89 -3.13 -8.08
N ARG A 138 -2.45 -4.35 -8.21
CA ARG A 138 -1.68 -5.59 -8.35
C ARG A 138 -1.85 -6.26 -9.72
N ASP A 139 -2.81 -5.78 -10.51
CA ASP A 139 -3.08 -6.25 -11.87
C ASP A 139 -3.59 -5.10 -12.76
N TRP A 140 -3.56 -5.32 -14.07
CA TRP A 140 -3.97 -4.33 -15.07
C TRP A 140 -5.49 -4.14 -15.14
N ASP A 141 -6.27 -5.17 -14.76
CA ASP A 141 -7.72 -5.22 -14.87
C ASP A 141 -8.45 -4.74 -13.62
N SER A 142 -7.74 -4.58 -12.49
CA SER A 142 -8.32 -4.13 -11.23
C SER A 142 -8.66 -2.63 -11.24
N PHE A 143 -9.59 -2.26 -12.12
CA PHE A 143 -10.36 -1.03 -11.93
C PHE A 143 -11.36 -1.16 -10.76
N HIS A 144 -11.55 -2.38 -10.24
CA HIS A 144 -12.38 -2.62 -9.08
C HIS A 144 -11.62 -2.20 -7.83
N ARG A 145 -12.03 -1.06 -7.31
CA ARG A 145 -11.70 -0.67 -5.93
C ARG A 145 -12.29 -1.77 -5.04
N LEU A 146 -11.42 -2.52 -4.38
CA LEU A 146 -11.88 -3.52 -3.43
C LEU A 146 -12.68 -2.82 -2.35
N THR A 147 -13.93 -3.21 -2.18
CA THR A 147 -14.69 -2.75 -1.02
C THR A 147 -14.17 -3.48 0.22
N ILE A 148 -14.21 -2.81 1.37
CA ILE A 148 -13.76 -3.39 2.65
C ILE A 148 -14.51 -4.69 2.97
N GLU A 149 -15.76 -4.83 2.50
CA GLU A 149 -16.58 -6.05 2.68
C GLU A 149 -16.07 -7.25 1.88
N GLU A 150 -15.50 -7.03 0.69
CA GLU A 150 -14.91 -8.10 -0.14
C GLU A 150 -13.64 -8.66 0.48
N THR A 151 -12.78 -7.81 1.06
CA THR A 151 -11.55 -8.27 1.76
C THR A 151 -11.82 -9.06 3.04
N LEU A 152 -13.00 -8.92 3.65
CA LEU A 152 -13.38 -9.70 4.84
C LEU A 152 -13.99 -11.06 4.52
N ASN A 153 -14.51 -11.27 3.28
CA ASN A 153 -15.16 -12.51 2.89
C ASN A 153 -14.19 -13.55 2.30
N ASP A 154 -13.02 -13.12 1.81
CA ASP A 154 -12.00 -14.03 1.27
C ASP A 154 -11.14 -14.70 2.36
N SER A 155 -11.45 -14.44 3.65
CA SER A 155 -10.72 -14.96 4.82
C SER A 155 -11.46 -16.10 5.53
N VAL A 156 -12.34 -16.88 4.83
CA VAL A 156 -13.05 -18.04 5.38
C VAL A 156 -12.50 -19.35 4.82
#